data_f5f76ccedada05f9959487d7c865df7a
#
_entry.id   f5f76ccedada05f9959487d7c865df7a
#
_cell.length_a   1.000
_cell.length_b   1.000
_cell.length_c   1.000
_cell.angle_alpha   90.00
_cell.angle_beta   90.00
_cell.angle_gamma   90.00
#
_symmetry.space_group_name_H-M   'P 1'
#
loop_
_entity.id
_entity.type
_entity.pdbx_description
1 polymer ?
#
loop_
_entity_poly.entity_id
_entity_poly.type
_entity_poly.pdbx_seq_one_letter_code
_entity_poly.pdbx_strand_id
1 'polypeptide(L)'
;GTASDGLRTTDNFDMFSGAPDRYNWELKGRKEMLVPYNAYALHAKGVAYDDIIKPGHLNADYLRYEKHRVYVVEATLKEGISNIYSKRVFYIDEDSWNIVAIDMYDSRGDYWRLAESHGINYYDVPVYYNTVDAVYDLQSGRYTAIGFKNNEDMIKFGQDFSASDFTPDRLRRAGRR
;
A
#
# COMPACT_ATOMS: atom_id res chain seq x y z
N GLY A 1 7.76 -5.90 -14.35
CA GLY A 1 7.36 -7.27 -14.02
C GLY A 1 6.12 -7.30 -13.15
N THR A 2 5.46 -8.47 -13.06
CA THR A 2 4.31 -8.72 -12.17
C THR A 2 4.76 -9.53 -10.95
N ALA A 3 4.03 -9.37 -9.84
CA ALA A 3 4.23 -10.09 -8.58
C ALA A 3 2.87 -10.58 -8.05
N SER A 4 2.88 -11.41 -7.00
CA SER A 4 1.66 -11.93 -6.36
C SER A 4 0.71 -12.57 -7.38
N ASP A 5 1.23 -13.50 -8.17
CA ASP A 5 0.47 -14.23 -9.20
C ASP A 5 -0.27 -13.27 -10.17
N GLY A 6 0.42 -12.21 -10.60
CA GLY A 6 -0.11 -11.22 -11.53
C GLY A 6 -1.01 -10.14 -10.93
N LEU A 7 -1.32 -10.20 -9.63
CA LEU A 7 -2.20 -9.22 -8.97
C LEU A 7 -1.52 -7.88 -8.70
N ARG A 8 -0.19 -7.82 -8.73
CA ARG A 8 0.60 -6.61 -8.51
C ARG A 8 1.64 -6.43 -9.61
N THR A 9 2.04 -5.18 -9.82
CA THR A 9 3.26 -4.83 -10.54
C THR A 9 4.35 -4.46 -9.54
N THR A 10 5.61 -4.48 -9.97
CA THR A 10 6.75 -4.10 -9.10
C THR A 10 6.64 -2.66 -8.60
N ASP A 11 5.99 -1.78 -9.35
CA ASP A 11 5.76 -0.38 -8.98
C ASP A 11 4.57 -0.17 -8.02
N ASN A 12 3.88 -1.26 -7.60
CA ASN A 12 2.90 -1.25 -6.50
C ASN A 12 3.53 -1.47 -5.11
N PHE A 13 4.86 -1.57 -5.00
CA PHE A 13 5.49 -1.70 -3.69
C PHE A 13 5.27 -0.41 -2.89
N ASP A 14 4.88 -0.58 -1.61
CA ASP A 14 4.55 0.52 -0.71
C ASP A 14 3.57 1.53 -1.38
N MET A 15 2.46 0.98 -1.87
CA MET A 15 1.44 1.60 -2.72
C MET A 15 1.97 2.08 -4.07
N PHE A 16 3.03 2.87 -4.11
CA PHE A 16 3.64 3.31 -5.37
C PHE A 16 5.14 3.60 -5.21
N SER A 17 5.96 2.84 -5.94
CA SER A 17 7.42 3.02 -6.04
C SER A 17 7.90 3.14 -7.50
N GLY A 18 6.99 3.49 -8.40
CA GLY A 18 7.28 3.65 -9.83
C GLY A 18 8.03 4.94 -10.16
N ALA A 19 8.56 5.02 -11.37
CA ALA A 19 9.20 6.23 -11.90
C ALA A 19 8.12 7.27 -12.29
N PRO A 20 8.09 8.46 -11.65
CA PRO A 20 7.03 9.43 -11.88
C PRO A 20 7.04 10.03 -13.32
N ASP A 21 8.18 10.02 -13.97
CA ASP A 21 8.36 10.54 -15.33
C ASP A 21 7.62 9.75 -16.41
N ARG A 22 7.11 8.56 -16.07
CA ARG A 22 6.33 7.70 -16.97
C ARG A 22 4.87 8.13 -17.13
N TYR A 23 4.41 9.06 -16.30
CA TYR A 23 3.02 9.47 -16.23
C TYR A 23 2.86 10.98 -16.44
N ASN A 24 1.69 11.36 -16.93
CA ASN A 24 1.18 12.73 -16.85
C ASN A 24 0.36 12.80 -15.56
N TRP A 25 0.70 13.75 -14.70
CA TRP A 25 0.10 13.90 -13.37
C TRP A 25 -0.83 15.11 -13.33
N GLU A 26 -2.00 14.93 -12.74
CA GLU A 26 -2.97 16.01 -12.54
C GLU A 26 -3.54 15.98 -11.12
N LEU A 27 -3.45 17.12 -10.43
CA LEU A 27 -4.13 17.30 -9.15
C LEU A 27 -5.60 17.64 -9.43
N LYS A 28 -6.51 16.70 -9.11
CA LYS A 28 -7.96 16.88 -9.30
C LYS A 28 -8.65 17.65 -8.16
N GLY A 29 -7.90 17.99 -7.10
CA GLY A 29 -8.41 18.68 -5.94
C GLY A 29 -8.46 17.82 -4.69
N ARG A 30 -9.39 18.13 -3.78
CA ARG A 30 -9.57 17.42 -2.50
C ARG A 30 -11.00 16.95 -2.35
N LYS A 31 -11.19 15.85 -1.63
CA LYS A 31 -12.52 15.36 -1.23
C LYS A 31 -12.47 14.69 0.14
N GLU A 32 -13.61 14.60 0.80
CA GLU A 32 -13.78 13.73 1.97
C GLU A 32 -14.20 12.33 1.51
N MET A 33 -13.59 11.31 2.11
CA MET A 33 -13.96 9.91 1.88
C MET A 33 -13.61 9.05 3.09
N LEU A 34 -14.18 7.86 3.16
CA LEU A 34 -13.73 6.83 4.09
C LEU A 34 -12.45 6.22 3.58
N VAL A 35 -11.43 6.19 4.42
CA VAL A 35 -10.11 5.63 4.13
C VAL A 35 -9.72 4.62 5.19
N PRO A 36 -8.95 3.56 4.84
CA PRO A 36 -8.38 2.68 5.86
C PRO A 36 -7.49 3.50 6.79
N TYR A 37 -7.75 3.44 8.10
CA TYR A 37 -6.98 4.22 9.06
C TYR A 37 -7.10 3.65 10.47
N ASN A 38 -5.97 3.60 11.20
CA ASN A 38 -5.91 3.12 12.57
C ASN A 38 -6.49 1.69 12.75
N ALA A 39 -6.20 0.79 11.82
CA ALA A 39 -6.68 -0.58 11.82
C ALA A 39 -5.90 -1.45 12.85
N TYR A 40 -5.91 -1.06 14.12
CA TYR A 40 -5.14 -1.73 15.19
C TYR A 40 -5.50 -3.21 15.37
N ALA A 41 -6.79 -3.58 15.19
CA ALA A 41 -7.23 -4.97 15.27
C ALA A 41 -6.55 -5.83 14.18
N LEU A 42 -6.37 -5.28 12.98
CA LEU A 42 -5.69 -5.95 11.87
C LEU A 42 -4.21 -6.25 12.19
N HIS A 43 -3.57 -5.43 13.05
CA HIS A 43 -2.16 -5.53 13.42
C HIS A 43 -1.93 -6.14 14.80
N ALA A 44 -2.99 -6.57 15.47
CA ALA A 44 -2.87 -7.11 16.81
C ALA A 44 -2.02 -8.39 16.83
N LYS A 45 -1.07 -8.45 17.78
CA LYS A 45 -0.19 -9.61 17.97
C LYS A 45 -1.02 -10.84 18.33
N GLY A 46 -0.71 -11.96 17.67
CA GLY A 46 -1.34 -13.26 17.95
C GLY A 46 -2.68 -13.48 17.25
N VAL A 47 -3.17 -12.54 16.45
CA VAL A 47 -4.31 -12.80 15.56
C VAL A 47 -3.85 -13.73 14.44
N ALA A 48 -4.55 -14.83 14.24
CA ALA A 48 -4.21 -15.80 13.21
C ALA A 48 -4.49 -15.23 11.81
N TYR A 49 -3.63 -15.50 10.86
CA TYR A 49 -3.83 -15.04 9.48
C TYR A 49 -5.12 -15.58 8.86
N ASP A 50 -5.53 -16.80 9.21
CA ASP A 50 -6.78 -17.40 8.75
C ASP A 50 -8.04 -16.69 9.26
N ASP A 51 -7.93 -15.94 10.36
CA ASP A 51 -9.02 -15.09 10.86
C ASP A 51 -9.15 -13.81 10.04
N ILE A 52 -8.03 -13.30 9.51
CA ILE A 52 -7.96 -12.05 8.74
C ILE A 52 -8.24 -12.32 7.26
N ILE A 53 -7.60 -13.34 6.68
CA ILE A 53 -7.63 -13.62 5.25
C ILE A 53 -8.84 -14.51 4.93
N LYS A 54 -9.79 -13.97 4.19
CA LYS A 54 -11.00 -14.70 3.78
C LYS A 54 -11.07 -14.81 2.25
N PRO A 55 -11.85 -15.75 1.71
CA PRO A 55 -12.05 -15.84 0.26
C PRO A 55 -12.60 -14.52 -0.32
N GLY A 56 -11.82 -13.90 -1.23
CA GLY A 56 -12.22 -12.68 -1.92
C GLY A 56 -12.03 -11.35 -1.16
N HIS A 57 -11.79 -11.37 0.15
CA HIS A 57 -11.64 -10.13 0.95
C HIS A 57 -10.89 -10.35 2.26
N LEU A 58 -10.39 -9.26 2.85
CA LEU A 58 -9.98 -9.26 4.26
C LEU A 58 -11.23 -9.23 5.15
N ASN A 59 -11.15 -9.89 6.31
CA ASN A 59 -12.26 -9.92 7.27
C ASN A 59 -12.54 -8.52 7.82
N ALA A 60 -13.75 -8.02 7.57
CA ALA A 60 -14.18 -6.67 7.93
C ALA A 60 -14.14 -6.40 9.45
N ASP A 61 -14.25 -7.43 10.30
CA ASP A 61 -14.17 -7.28 11.76
C ASP A 61 -12.82 -6.77 12.25
N TYR A 62 -11.76 -6.92 11.44
CA TYR A 62 -10.41 -6.44 11.73
C TYR A 62 -10.09 -5.12 11.03
N LEU A 63 -10.90 -4.68 10.07
CA LEU A 63 -10.68 -3.45 9.32
C LEU A 63 -11.27 -2.25 10.06
N ARG A 64 -10.67 -1.09 9.83
CA ARG A 64 -11.17 0.17 10.35
C ARG A 64 -11.00 1.26 9.31
N TYR A 65 -12.06 2.05 9.13
CA TYR A 65 -12.09 3.18 8.21
C TYR A 65 -12.46 4.45 8.98
N GLU A 66 -11.82 5.54 8.62
CA GLU A 66 -12.12 6.87 9.14
C GLU A 66 -12.47 7.82 7.97
N LYS A 67 -13.27 8.83 8.28
CA LYS A 67 -13.57 9.90 7.32
C LYS A 67 -12.41 10.91 7.34
N HIS A 68 -11.67 10.96 6.23
CA HIS A 68 -10.55 11.87 6.03
C HIS A 68 -10.74 12.71 4.78
N ARG A 69 -10.06 13.84 4.74
CA ARG A 69 -9.91 14.64 3.54
C ARG A 69 -8.63 14.20 2.83
N VAL A 70 -8.75 13.91 1.54
CA VAL A 70 -7.65 13.43 0.71
C VAL A 70 -7.44 14.33 -0.49
N TYR A 71 -6.18 14.43 -0.92
CA TYR A 71 -5.85 14.92 -2.25
C TYR A 71 -6.11 13.81 -3.26
N VAL A 72 -6.74 14.17 -4.39
CA VAL A 72 -7.01 13.26 -5.50
C VAL A 72 -6.02 13.60 -6.61
N VAL A 73 -5.12 12.65 -6.92
CA VAL A 73 -4.08 12.81 -7.94
C VAL A 73 -4.25 11.76 -9.01
N GLU A 74 -4.49 12.18 -10.24
CA GLU A 74 -4.61 11.30 -11.40
C GLU A 74 -3.26 11.17 -12.11
N ALA A 75 -2.89 9.94 -12.46
CA ALA A 75 -1.71 9.61 -13.23
C ALA A 75 -2.11 8.85 -14.51
N THR A 76 -1.98 9.47 -15.65
CA THR A 76 -2.23 8.85 -16.96
C THR A 76 -0.91 8.44 -17.60
N LEU A 77 -0.82 7.20 -18.05
CA LEU A 77 0.39 6.67 -18.70
C LEU A 77 0.71 7.47 -19.94
N LYS A 78 1.97 7.88 -20.10
CA LYS A 78 2.42 8.61 -21.30
C LYS A 78 2.40 7.72 -22.53
N GLU A 79 2.19 8.32 -23.70
CA GLU A 79 2.27 7.64 -24.98
C GLU A 79 3.63 6.98 -25.19
N GLY A 80 3.65 5.78 -25.74
CA GLY A 80 4.87 4.99 -25.98
C GLY A 80 5.43 4.30 -24.74
N ILE A 81 4.86 4.52 -23.55
CA ILE A 81 5.26 3.85 -22.32
C ILE A 81 4.36 2.63 -22.08
N SER A 82 4.95 1.49 -21.69
CA SER A 82 4.21 0.27 -21.40
C SER A 82 4.00 0.08 -19.90
N ASN A 83 2.74 -0.12 -19.52
CA ASN A 83 2.31 -0.61 -18.21
C ASN A 83 0.96 -1.33 -18.39
N ILE A 84 0.60 -2.22 -17.45
CA ILE A 84 -0.72 -2.87 -17.46
C ILE A 84 -1.84 -1.90 -17.06
N TYR A 85 -1.50 -0.81 -16.35
CA TYR A 85 -2.45 0.24 -15.97
C TYR A 85 -2.29 1.45 -16.88
N SER A 86 -3.35 1.80 -17.61
CA SER A 86 -3.40 3.01 -18.43
C SER A 86 -3.53 4.28 -17.58
N LYS A 87 -4.20 4.16 -16.44
CA LYS A 87 -4.47 5.26 -15.51
C LYS A 87 -4.51 4.74 -14.08
N ARG A 88 -4.09 5.58 -13.14
CA ARG A 88 -4.27 5.40 -11.70
C ARG A 88 -4.81 6.68 -11.09
N VAL A 89 -5.66 6.54 -10.07
CA VAL A 89 -6.12 7.66 -9.24
C VAL A 89 -5.68 7.40 -7.82
N PHE A 90 -4.81 8.25 -7.31
CA PHE A 90 -4.25 8.17 -5.98
C PHE A 90 -5.06 9.02 -5.02
N TYR A 91 -5.35 8.47 -3.85
CA TYR A 91 -5.96 9.16 -2.74
C TYR A 91 -4.91 9.31 -1.63
N ILE A 92 -4.46 10.55 -1.42
CA ILE A 92 -3.39 10.88 -0.49
C ILE A 92 -4.00 11.60 0.70
N ASP A 93 -3.87 11.01 1.87
CA ASP A 93 -4.37 11.58 3.12
C ASP A 93 -3.63 12.89 3.44
N GLU A 94 -4.37 13.95 3.76
CA GLU A 94 -3.76 15.27 4.00
C GLU A 94 -3.06 15.37 5.37
N ASP A 95 -3.39 14.49 6.32
CA ASP A 95 -2.79 14.49 7.64
C ASP A 95 -1.47 13.71 7.69
N SER A 96 -1.44 12.54 7.08
CA SER A 96 -0.26 11.65 7.10
C SER A 96 0.61 11.73 5.84
N TRP A 97 0.09 12.30 4.74
CA TRP A 97 0.71 12.32 3.40
C TRP A 97 0.94 10.93 2.81
N ASN A 98 0.28 9.91 3.36
CA ASN A 98 0.32 8.56 2.82
C ASN A 98 -0.71 8.37 1.71
N ILE A 99 -0.37 7.52 0.74
CA ILE A 99 -1.35 7.02 -0.23
C ILE A 99 -2.20 5.98 0.50
N VAL A 100 -3.48 6.28 0.72
CA VAL A 100 -4.40 5.41 1.47
C VAL A 100 -5.22 4.49 0.57
N ALA A 101 -5.43 4.90 -0.68
CA ALA A 101 -6.08 4.07 -1.70
C ALA A 101 -5.62 4.46 -3.11
N ILE A 102 -5.76 3.52 -4.05
CA ILE A 102 -5.49 3.75 -5.48
C ILE A 102 -6.53 3.01 -6.31
N ASP A 103 -7.22 3.74 -7.18
CA ASP A 103 -7.99 3.15 -8.27
C ASP A 103 -7.09 2.91 -9.48
N MET A 104 -7.16 1.71 -10.07
CA MET A 104 -6.34 1.34 -11.21
C MET A 104 -7.19 0.87 -12.38
N TYR A 105 -6.89 1.40 -13.56
CA TYR A 105 -7.64 1.20 -14.79
C TYR A 105 -6.80 0.43 -15.81
N ASP A 106 -7.43 -0.50 -16.53
CA ASP A 106 -6.79 -1.31 -17.56
C ASP A 106 -6.51 -0.49 -18.86
N SER A 107 -5.95 -1.14 -19.87
CA SER A 107 -5.63 -0.51 -21.16
C SER A 107 -6.84 -0.03 -21.96
N ARG A 108 -8.05 -0.51 -21.65
CA ARG A 108 -9.32 -0.09 -22.26
C ARG A 108 -9.95 1.08 -21.51
N GLY A 109 -9.40 1.43 -20.33
CA GLY A 109 -9.94 2.45 -19.44
C GLY A 109 -11.01 1.93 -18.49
N ASP A 110 -11.19 0.61 -18.39
CA ASP A 110 -12.12 0.00 -17.45
C ASP A 110 -11.52 -0.04 -16.04
N TYR A 111 -12.36 0.22 -15.02
CA TYR A 111 -11.96 0.10 -13.62
C TYR A 111 -11.67 -1.36 -13.29
N TRP A 112 -10.43 -1.64 -12.95
CA TRP A 112 -9.94 -3.00 -12.82
C TRP A 112 -9.59 -3.38 -11.40
N ARG A 113 -8.76 -2.58 -10.74
CA ARG A 113 -8.23 -2.91 -9.42
C ARG A 113 -8.34 -1.75 -8.45
N LEU A 114 -8.52 -2.09 -7.18
CA LEU A 114 -8.42 -1.20 -6.03
C LEU A 114 -7.22 -1.63 -5.19
N ALA A 115 -6.37 -0.70 -4.79
CA ALA A 115 -5.42 -0.90 -3.72
C ALA A 115 -5.82 -0.09 -2.49
N GLU A 116 -5.65 -0.68 -1.31
CA GLU A 116 -5.84 -0.03 -0.02
C GLU A 116 -4.60 -0.22 0.85
N SER A 117 -4.20 0.83 1.56
CA SER A 117 -3.14 0.77 2.54
C SER A 117 -3.71 0.92 3.95
N HIS A 118 -3.58 -0.13 4.74
CA HIS A 118 -4.03 -0.15 6.13
C HIS A 118 -2.86 0.21 7.04
N GLY A 119 -2.95 1.38 7.69
CA GLY A 119 -1.92 1.87 8.57
C GLY A 119 -2.40 2.09 9.99
N ILE A 120 -1.44 2.27 10.87
CA ILE A 120 -1.68 2.60 12.27
C ILE A 120 -0.80 3.77 12.72
N ASN A 121 -1.26 4.49 13.71
CA ASN A 121 -0.50 5.54 14.36
C ASN A 121 0.20 4.96 15.60
N TYR A 122 1.51 5.02 15.61
CA TYR A 122 2.33 4.71 16.79
C TYR A 122 2.43 5.95 17.67
N TYR A 123 1.53 6.08 18.63
CA TYR A 123 1.38 7.29 19.45
C TYR A 123 2.60 7.62 20.31
N ASP A 124 3.37 6.61 20.69
CA ASP A 124 4.57 6.74 21.52
C ASP A 124 5.77 7.34 20.77
N VAL A 125 5.78 7.27 19.45
CA VAL A 125 6.88 7.79 18.59
C VAL A 125 6.43 8.88 17.63
N PRO A 126 5.28 9.43 17.73
CA PRO A 126 4.19 9.84 16.84
C PRO A 126 4.50 9.64 15.35
N VAL A 127 4.41 8.41 14.91
CA VAL A 127 4.63 8.01 13.49
C VAL A 127 3.40 7.26 12.99
N TYR A 128 2.83 7.71 11.87
CA TYR A 128 1.89 6.92 11.10
C TYR A 128 2.65 5.99 10.15
N TYR A 129 2.33 4.70 10.16
CA TYR A 129 3.02 3.70 9.35
C TYR A 129 2.03 2.77 8.64
N ASN A 130 2.21 2.64 7.33
CA ASN A 130 1.47 1.67 6.53
C ASN A 130 2.00 0.27 6.82
N THR A 131 1.12 -0.66 7.13
CA THR A 131 1.54 -2.01 7.52
C THR A 131 1.00 -3.09 6.61
N VAL A 132 -0.27 -3.03 6.19
CA VAL A 132 -0.86 -3.98 5.24
C VAL A 132 -1.34 -3.25 3.99
N ASP A 133 -0.78 -3.65 2.85
CA ASP A 133 -1.27 -3.25 1.54
C ASP A 133 -2.10 -4.38 0.94
N ALA A 134 -3.34 -4.09 0.56
CA ALA A 134 -4.22 -5.01 -0.13
C ALA A 134 -4.50 -4.54 -1.56
N VAL A 135 -4.49 -5.45 -2.52
CA VAL A 135 -4.87 -5.17 -3.90
C VAL A 135 -5.97 -6.15 -4.32
N TYR A 136 -7.11 -5.60 -4.68
CA TYR A 136 -8.30 -6.33 -5.09
C TYR A 136 -8.47 -6.23 -6.60
N ASP A 137 -8.56 -7.37 -7.28
CA ASP A 137 -8.92 -7.45 -8.69
C ASP A 137 -10.43 -7.61 -8.81
N LEU A 138 -11.11 -6.55 -9.20
CA LEU A 138 -12.56 -6.45 -9.22
C LEU A 138 -13.20 -7.26 -10.34
N GLN A 139 -12.43 -7.64 -11.36
CA GLN A 139 -12.92 -8.43 -12.48
C GLN A 139 -12.84 -9.93 -12.17
N SER A 140 -11.79 -10.39 -11.49
CA SER A 140 -11.60 -11.80 -11.14
C SER A 140 -12.11 -12.17 -9.74
N GLY A 141 -12.36 -11.20 -8.87
CA GLY A 141 -12.71 -11.42 -7.46
C GLY A 141 -11.53 -11.89 -6.60
N ARG A 142 -10.32 -11.92 -7.15
CA ARG A 142 -9.09 -12.30 -6.44
C ARG A 142 -8.47 -11.07 -5.76
N TYR A 143 -7.72 -11.32 -4.69
CA TYR A 143 -6.95 -10.26 -4.05
C TYR A 143 -5.62 -10.79 -3.51
N THR A 144 -4.72 -9.88 -3.19
CA THR A 144 -3.49 -10.15 -2.44
C THR A 144 -3.34 -9.11 -1.33
N ALA A 145 -2.81 -9.54 -0.19
CA ALA A 145 -2.47 -8.64 0.89
C ALA A 145 -1.07 -9.00 1.43
N ILE A 146 -0.29 -7.98 1.76
CA ILE A 146 1.09 -8.13 2.23
C ILE A 146 1.35 -7.19 3.40
N GLY A 147 2.42 -7.47 4.16
CA GLY A 147 2.87 -6.59 5.24
C GLY A 147 2.38 -6.98 6.63
N PHE A 148 1.65 -8.09 6.76
CA PHE A 148 1.20 -8.59 8.06
C PHE A 148 2.35 -8.77 9.05
N LYS A 149 2.14 -8.36 10.31
CA LYS A 149 3.12 -8.41 11.40
C LYS A 149 2.63 -9.15 12.65
N ASN A 150 1.43 -9.77 12.58
CA ASN A 150 0.76 -10.37 13.73
C ASN A 150 1.59 -11.44 14.48
N ASN A 151 2.48 -12.13 13.76
CA ASN A 151 3.35 -13.17 14.28
C ASN A 151 4.83 -12.77 14.33
N GLU A 152 5.14 -11.50 14.08
CA GLU A 152 6.50 -10.97 14.04
C GLU A 152 6.76 -10.05 15.23
N ASP A 153 8.03 -9.68 15.41
CA ASP A 153 8.42 -8.67 16.40
C ASP A 153 7.88 -7.31 15.97
N MET A 154 7.51 -6.51 16.97
CA MET A 154 7.10 -5.12 16.75
C MET A 154 8.22 -4.32 16.09
N ILE A 155 7.82 -3.39 15.21
CA ILE A 155 8.73 -2.43 14.60
C ILE A 155 9.40 -1.62 15.72
N LYS A 156 10.72 -1.49 15.65
CA LYS A 156 11.52 -0.71 16.61
C LYS A 156 11.91 0.59 15.95
N PHE A 157 11.45 1.70 16.53
CA PHE A 157 11.82 3.05 16.11
C PHE A 157 13.05 3.54 16.86
N GLY A 158 13.64 4.67 16.40
CA GLY A 158 14.75 5.32 17.08
C GLY A 158 16.04 4.51 17.10
N GLN A 159 16.26 3.66 16.09
CA GLN A 159 17.48 2.87 15.97
C GLN A 159 18.63 3.76 15.47
N ASP A 160 19.80 3.63 16.13
CA ASP A 160 21.02 4.31 15.68
C ASP A 160 21.66 3.55 14.52
N PHE A 161 21.55 4.11 13.32
CA PHE A 161 22.23 3.62 12.12
C PHE A 161 23.28 4.60 11.65
N SER A 162 24.40 4.08 11.19
CA SER A 162 25.44 4.85 10.51
C SER A 162 25.43 4.57 8.99
N ALA A 163 26.04 5.43 8.19
CA ALA A 163 26.16 5.20 6.75
C ALA A 163 26.86 3.85 6.42
N SER A 164 27.74 3.36 7.30
CA SER A 164 28.41 2.07 7.14
C SER A 164 27.49 0.86 7.25
N ASP A 165 26.30 1.01 7.85
CA ASP A 165 25.31 -0.07 7.97
C ASP A 165 24.57 -0.34 6.65
N PHE A 166 24.60 0.63 5.72
CA PHE A 166 23.93 0.53 4.42
C PHE A 166 24.89 0.21 3.26
N THR A 167 26.01 -0.44 3.55
CA THR A 167 26.97 -0.87 2.53
C THR A 167 26.62 -2.26 1.94
N PRO A 168 27.05 -2.55 0.68
CA PRO A 168 26.86 -3.88 0.09
C PRO A 168 27.49 -5.00 0.92
N ASP A 169 28.61 -4.75 1.56
CA ASP A 169 29.28 -5.75 2.41
C ASP A 169 28.50 -6.04 3.69
N ARG A 170 27.86 -5.04 4.27
CA ARG A 170 26.98 -5.22 5.43
C ARG A 170 25.76 -6.07 5.05
N LEU A 171 25.15 -5.78 3.91
CA LEU A 171 24.01 -6.55 3.38
C LEU A 171 24.39 -8.02 3.14
N ARG A 172 25.53 -8.29 2.51
CA ARG A 172 26.04 -9.67 2.28
C ARG A 172 26.23 -10.44 3.58
N ARG A 173 26.70 -9.78 4.65
CA ARG A 173 26.89 -10.41 5.98
C ARG A 173 25.53 -10.71 6.64
N ALA A 174 24.58 -9.81 6.51
CA ALA A 174 23.23 -10.00 7.09
C ALA A 174 22.49 -11.20 6.44
N GLY A 175 22.66 -11.42 5.13
CA GLY A 175 22.05 -12.54 4.41
C GLY A 175 22.71 -13.91 4.59
N ARG A 176 23.79 -14.01 5.41
CA ARG A 176 24.50 -15.30 5.71
C ARG A 176 24.11 -15.95 7.04
N ARG A 177 23.03 -15.45 7.67
CA ARG A 177 22.52 -16.00 8.93
C ARG A 177 21.36 -16.98 8.68
#